data_1836d029bdd602eb51332aec34b96f16
#
_entry.id   1836d029bdd602eb51332aec34b96f16
#
_cell.length_a   1.000
_cell.length_b   1.000
_cell.length_c   1.000
_cell.angle_alpha   90.00
_cell.angle_beta   90.00
_cell.angle_gamma   90.00
#
_symmetry.space_group_name_H-M   'P 1'
#
loop_
_entity.id
_entity.type
_entity.pdbx_description
1 polymer ?
#
loop_
_entity_poly.entity_id
_entity_poly.type
_entity_poly.pdbx_seq_one_letter_code
_entity_poly.pdbx_strand_id
1 'polypeptide(L)'
;VTVRVGINGFGRIGRNFFRAVQASGADIEIVAANDLMDNKSIAHLLKYDSVLGVLKDDVSATDESITVGDKTIKVFAERNPADIAWGDAGADIVIESTGIFTDATKAHAHIDGGAKKVIISAPASNEDATFVMGVNHADYDPAKHHVISNASCTTNCLAPMAKPLSDELGIVKGLMTTVHAYTQDQNLLDGPHKDMRRARAAALSIIPTSTGAAKAIGLVMPELKGKLDGYALRVPTPTGSATDLTFEAGRETTVEEVNAIVKSAAEGALKGFLKYTEDPIVSADIVTDPSSCIFDSGLTKVIGNQVKVVGWYDNEWGYSNRLIDLTELVGKSL
;
A
#
# COMPACT_ATOMS: atom_id res chain seq x y z
N VAL A 1 10.87 -10.84 19.58
CA VAL A 1 10.44 -12.15 19.01
C VAL A 1 10.20 -11.92 17.54
N THR A 2 10.90 -12.66 16.67
CA THR A 2 10.75 -12.57 15.21
C THR A 2 9.31 -12.89 14.80
N VAL A 3 8.71 -12.02 14.02
CA VAL A 3 7.34 -12.18 13.54
C VAL A 3 7.33 -13.12 12.35
N ARG A 4 6.60 -14.23 12.42
CA ARG A 4 6.53 -15.24 11.36
C ARG A 4 5.33 -14.99 10.45
N VAL A 5 5.60 -14.81 9.17
CA VAL A 5 4.60 -14.32 8.19
C VAL A 5 4.40 -15.32 7.08
N GLY A 6 3.12 -15.57 6.76
CA GLY A 6 2.67 -16.20 5.52
C GLY A 6 2.17 -15.16 4.52
N ILE A 7 2.35 -15.40 3.24
CA ILE A 7 1.87 -14.51 2.17
C ILE A 7 0.91 -15.28 1.27
N ASN A 8 -0.36 -14.87 1.24
CA ASN A 8 -1.31 -15.38 0.27
C ASN A 8 -1.37 -14.46 -0.96
N GLY A 9 -0.97 -14.97 -2.11
CA GLY A 9 -0.76 -14.20 -3.34
C GLY A 9 0.66 -13.64 -3.44
N PHE A 10 1.51 -14.32 -4.19
CA PHE A 10 2.90 -13.92 -4.40
C PHE A 10 3.08 -13.15 -5.71
N GLY A 11 2.11 -12.25 -5.98
CA GLY A 11 2.10 -11.28 -7.08
C GLY A 11 3.03 -10.10 -6.85
N ARG A 12 2.73 -8.95 -7.47
CA ARG A 12 3.57 -7.73 -7.32
C ARG A 12 3.75 -7.35 -5.86
N ILE A 13 2.67 -7.20 -5.08
CA ILE A 13 2.75 -6.77 -3.68
C ILE A 13 3.40 -7.83 -2.80
N GLY A 14 3.06 -9.09 -2.94
CA GLY A 14 3.70 -10.18 -2.16
C GLY A 14 5.22 -10.22 -2.37
N ARG A 15 5.69 -10.12 -3.63
CA ARG A 15 7.12 -10.09 -3.94
C ARG A 15 7.81 -8.78 -3.51
N ASN A 16 7.15 -7.64 -3.67
CA ASN A 16 7.66 -6.36 -3.15
C ASN A 16 7.79 -6.39 -1.64
N PHE A 17 6.79 -6.91 -0.93
CA PHE A 17 6.84 -7.07 0.53
C PHE A 17 8.01 -7.97 0.94
N PHE A 18 8.20 -9.11 0.29
CA PHE A 18 9.35 -9.98 0.55
C PHE A 18 10.69 -9.24 0.38
N ARG A 19 10.87 -8.56 -0.75
CA ARG A 19 12.10 -7.79 -1.03
C ARG A 19 12.29 -6.62 -0.06
N ALA A 20 11.20 -5.96 0.33
CA ALA A 20 11.24 -4.85 1.28
C ALA A 20 11.63 -5.34 2.70
N VAL A 21 11.12 -6.48 3.14
CA VAL A 21 11.55 -7.12 4.40
C VAL A 21 13.05 -7.40 4.39
N GLN A 22 13.59 -7.95 3.30
CA GLN A 22 15.04 -8.17 3.19
C GLN A 22 15.84 -6.85 3.21
N ALA A 23 15.34 -5.82 2.53
CA ALA A 23 16.04 -4.54 2.41
C ALA A 23 16.00 -3.71 3.69
N SER A 24 14.92 -3.78 4.47
CA SER A 24 14.73 -3.01 5.69
C SER A 24 15.46 -3.59 6.91
N GLY A 25 15.75 -4.90 6.88
CA GLY A 25 16.28 -5.62 8.05
C GLY A 25 15.25 -5.75 9.18
N ALA A 26 13.95 -5.65 8.87
CA ALA A 26 12.88 -5.86 9.84
C ALA A 26 12.94 -7.25 10.47
N ASP A 27 12.56 -7.37 11.75
CA ASP A 27 12.52 -8.65 12.47
C ASP A 27 11.29 -9.48 12.08
N ILE A 28 11.21 -9.75 10.77
CA ILE A 28 10.15 -10.52 10.11
C ILE A 28 10.76 -11.69 9.36
N GLU A 29 10.24 -12.89 9.59
CA GLU A 29 10.57 -14.10 8.86
C GLU A 29 9.39 -14.52 7.98
N ILE A 30 9.58 -14.57 6.67
CA ILE A 30 8.59 -15.09 5.75
C ILE A 30 8.77 -16.60 5.68
N VAL A 31 7.85 -17.34 6.28
CA VAL A 31 7.92 -18.81 6.45
C VAL A 31 7.18 -19.57 5.38
N ALA A 32 6.15 -18.96 4.77
CA ALA A 32 5.35 -19.59 3.74
C ALA A 32 4.76 -18.59 2.75
N ALA A 33 4.47 -19.08 1.57
CA ALA A 33 3.69 -18.37 0.55
C ALA A 33 2.67 -19.32 -0.06
N ASN A 34 1.55 -18.77 -0.55
CA ASN A 34 0.58 -19.49 -1.34
C ASN A 34 0.36 -18.76 -2.66
N ASP A 35 0.52 -19.45 -3.77
CA ASP A 35 0.21 -18.93 -5.11
C ASP A 35 -0.17 -20.09 -6.04
N LEU A 36 -0.92 -19.79 -7.10
CA LEU A 36 -1.35 -20.80 -8.07
C LEU A 36 -0.35 -20.99 -9.22
N MET A 37 0.69 -20.15 -9.30
CA MET A 37 1.80 -20.34 -10.23
C MET A 37 2.71 -21.48 -9.75
N ASP A 38 3.42 -22.10 -10.69
CA ASP A 38 4.46 -23.05 -10.34
C ASP A 38 5.66 -22.38 -9.67
N ASN A 39 6.34 -23.10 -8.80
CA ASN A 39 7.42 -22.56 -7.97
C ASN A 39 8.61 -22.03 -8.77
N LYS A 40 8.90 -22.58 -9.95
CA LYS A 40 9.98 -22.10 -10.83
C LYS A 40 9.64 -20.72 -11.39
N SER A 41 8.38 -20.52 -11.80
CA SER A 41 7.89 -19.22 -12.27
C SER A 41 7.90 -18.17 -11.15
N ILE A 42 7.48 -18.53 -9.95
CA ILE A 42 7.53 -17.65 -8.78
C ILE A 42 8.98 -17.27 -8.47
N ALA A 43 9.90 -18.23 -8.39
CA ALA A 43 11.32 -17.99 -8.13
C ALA A 43 11.96 -17.10 -9.21
N HIS A 44 11.63 -17.33 -10.48
CA HIS A 44 12.09 -16.51 -11.59
C HIS A 44 11.64 -15.04 -11.44
N LEU A 45 10.34 -14.83 -11.19
CA LEU A 45 9.77 -13.48 -11.02
C LEU A 45 10.20 -12.80 -9.71
N LEU A 46 10.61 -13.57 -8.70
CA LEU A 46 11.23 -13.01 -7.50
C LEU A 46 12.68 -12.57 -7.77
N LYS A 47 13.43 -13.35 -8.57
CA LYS A 47 14.82 -13.04 -8.94
C LYS A 47 14.91 -11.86 -9.89
N TYR A 48 14.05 -11.83 -10.93
CA TYR A 48 14.08 -10.83 -12.00
C TYR A 48 12.82 -9.98 -11.98
N ASP A 49 12.98 -8.70 -11.75
CA ASP A 49 11.88 -7.74 -11.69
C ASP A 49 12.16 -6.57 -12.62
N SER A 50 11.20 -6.23 -13.48
CA SER A 50 11.36 -5.17 -14.49
C SER A 50 11.49 -3.78 -13.88
N VAL A 51 11.00 -3.57 -12.65
CA VAL A 51 11.05 -2.29 -11.93
C VAL A 51 12.20 -2.28 -10.92
N LEU A 52 12.28 -3.33 -10.10
CA LEU A 52 13.26 -3.41 -9.00
C LEU A 52 14.62 -4.00 -9.42
N GLY A 53 14.71 -4.52 -10.64
CA GLY A 53 15.93 -5.17 -11.12
C GLY A 53 16.15 -6.57 -10.53
N VAL A 54 17.38 -7.05 -10.68
CA VAL A 54 17.76 -8.41 -10.27
C VAL A 54 18.01 -8.46 -8.77
N LEU A 55 17.36 -9.40 -8.06
CA LEU A 55 17.65 -9.68 -6.66
C LEU A 55 19.08 -10.23 -6.53
N LYS A 56 19.85 -9.71 -5.56
CA LYS A 56 21.26 -10.09 -5.38
C LYS A 56 21.42 -11.53 -4.92
N ASP A 57 20.57 -11.98 -4.01
CA ASP A 57 20.62 -13.33 -3.47
C ASP A 57 20.31 -14.38 -4.53
N ASP A 58 20.88 -15.55 -4.38
CA ASP A 58 20.54 -16.70 -5.22
C ASP A 58 19.12 -17.17 -4.90
N VAL A 59 18.36 -17.49 -5.95
CA VAL A 59 16.99 -17.97 -5.83
C VAL A 59 16.89 -19.34 -6.52
N SER A 60 16.38 -20.31 -5.79
CA SER A 60 16.10 -21.65 -6.30
C SER A 60 14.71 -22.11 -5.88
N ALA A 61 14.18 -23.11 -6.55
CA ALA A 61 12.88 -23.68 -6.26
C ALA A 61 12.90 -25.21 -6.33
N THR A 62 12.12 -25.81 -5.44
CA THR A 62 11.70 -27.21 -5.50
C THR A 62 10.19 -27.28 -5.74
N ASP A 63 9.60 -28.46 -5.77
CA ASP A 63 8.14 -28.59 -5.90
C ASP A 63 7.38 -28.10 -4.65
N GLU A 64 8.06 -27.97 -3.50
CA GLU A 64 7.44 -27.63 -2.22
C GLU A 64 7.91 -26.29 -1.63
N SER A 65 8.97 -25.70 -2.19
CA SER A 65 9.61 -24.51 -1.58
C SER A 65 10.33 -23.63 -2.56
N ILE A 66 10.60 -22.41 -2.09
CA ILE A 66 11.53 -21.45 -2.72
C ILE A 66 12.60 -21.13 -1.70
N THR A 67 13.86 -21.14 -2.12
CA THR A 67 15.00 -20.75 -1.29
C THR A 67 15.62 -19.48 -1.84
N VAL A 68 15.83 -18.48 -0.97
CA VAL A 68 16.48 -17.20 -1.28
C VAL A 68 17.65 -17.02 -0.32
N GLY A 69 18.88 -17.10 -0.84
CA GLY A 69 20.08 -17.16 0.00
C GLY A 69 20.03 -18.38 0.92
N ASP A 70 19.99 -18.14 2.22
CA ASP A 70 19.89 -19.15 3.29
C ASP A 70 18.46 -19.40 3.79
N LYS A 71 17.47 -18.64 3.29
CA LYS A 71 16.09 -18.70 3.75
C LYS A 71 15.23 -19.56 2.83
N THR A 72 14.52 -20.52 3.40
CA THR A 72 13.58 -21.39 2.67
C THR A 72 12.14 -21.06 3.06
N ILE A 73 11.32 -20.84 2.05
CA ILE A 73 9.89 -20.50 2.17
C ILE A 73 9.10 -21.69 1.67
N LYS A 74 8.22 -22.24 2.50
CA LYS A 74 7.27 -23.28 2.08
C LYS A 74 6.26 -22.68 1.11
N VAL A 75 5.93 -23.40 0.03
CA VAL A 75 4.95 -22.91 -0.96
C VAL A 75 3.76 -23.85 -1.02
N PHE A 76 2.58 -23.25 -0.88
CA PHE A 76 1.28 -23.89 -1.10
C PHE A 76 0.72 -23.46 -2.45
N ALA A 77 -0.21 -24.25 -3.01
CA ALA A 77 -0.90 -23.95 -4.26
C ALA A 77 -2.43 -24.12 -4.12
N GLU A 78 -2.97 -23.60 -3.03
CA GLU A 78 -4.37 -23.75 -2.66
C GLU A 78 -5.22 -22.57 -3.16
N ARG A 79 -6.35 -22.89 -3.81
CA ARG A 79 -7.32 -21.87 -4.27
C ARG A 79 -8.19 -21.34 -3.15
N ASN A 80 -8.57 -22.24 -2.25
CA ASN A 80 -9.42 -21.90 -1.12
C ASN A 80 -8.53 -21.56 0.09
N PRO A 81 -8.61 -20.38 0.66
CA PRO A 81 -7.79 -19.99 1.80
C PRO A 81 -7.99 -20.87 3.05
N ALA A 82 -9.15 -21.53 3.17
CA ALA A 82 -9.41 -22.48 4.27
C ALA A 82 -8.54 -23.75 4.21
N ASP A 83 -8.00 -24.09 3.03
CA ASP A 83 -7.20 -25.30 2.83
C ASP A 83 -5.70 -25.03 3.04
N ILE A 84 -5.30 -23.79 3.30
CA ILE A 84 -3.91 -23.42 3.52
C ILE A 84 -3.54 -23.65 5.00
N ALA A 85 -2.62 -24.57 5.24
CA ALA A 85 -2.19 -24.93 6.59
C ALA A 85 -1.11 -23.96 7.13
N TRP A 86 -1.48 -22.73 7.42
CA TRP A 86 -0.57 -21.71 7.93
C TRP A 86 0.06 -22.09 9.27
N GLY A 87 -0.74 -22.72 10.15
CA GLY A 87 -0.26 -23.21 11.43
C GLY A 87 0.86 -24.23 11.32
N ASP A 88 0.78 -25.15 10.36
CA ASP A 88 1.82 -26.16 10.09
C ASP A 88 3.11 -25.53 9.56
N ALA A 89 3.00 -24.40 8.85
CA ALA A 89 4.14 -23.62 8.44
C ALA A 89 4.67 -22.68 9.54
N GLY A 90 3.92 -22.57 10.63
CA GLY A 90 4.24 -21.69 11.77
C GLY A 90 4.07 -20.21 11.49
N ALA A 91 3.20 -19.82 10.57
CA ALA A 91 2.89 -18.44 10.29
C ALA A 91 1.97 -17.87 11.37
N ASP A 92 2.39 -16.79 12.01
CA ASP A 92 1.59 -16.06 13.00
C ASP A 92 0.66 -15.03 12.33
N ILE A 93 1.17 -14.34 11.33
CA ILE A 93 0.43 -13.32 10.56
C ILE A 93 0.36 -13.74 9.10
N VAL A 94 -0.80 -13.57 8.48
CA VAL A 94 -0.95 -13.74 7.03
C VAL A 94 -1.16 -12.39 6.35
N ILE A 95 -0.34 -12.10 5.34
CA ILE A 95 -0.56 -10.99 4.41
C ILE A 95 -1.43 -11.52 3.26
N GLU A 96 -2.68 -11.05 3.20
CA GLU A 96 -3.59 -11.36 2.11
C GLU A 96 -3.37 -10.38 0.95
N SER A 97 -2.67 -10.81 -0.07
CA SER A 97 -2.28 -9.98 -1.21
C SER A 97 -2.69 -10.52 -2.59
N THR A 98 -3.70 -11.37 -2.62
CA THR A 98 -4.29 -11.86 -3.88
C THR A 98 -5.15 -10.81 -4.59
N GLY A 99 -5.69 -9.83 -3.86
CA GLY A 99 -6.70 -8.91 -4.35
C GLY A 99 -8.10 -9.53 -4.53
N ILE A 100 -8.27 -10.81 -4.18
CA ILE A 100 -9.53 -11.55 -4.33
C ILE A 100 -10.29 -11.58 -3.00
N PHE A 101 -9.60 -11.84 -1.89
CA PHE A 101 -10.19 -11.99 -0.56
C PHE A 101 -10.13 -10.68 0.22
N THR A 102 -10.75 -9.64 -0.33
CA THR A 102 -10.84 -8.31 0.30
C THR A 102 -12.03 -8.16 1.24
N ASP A 103 -12.93 -9.12 1.26
CA ASP A 103 -13.96 -9.25 2.29
C ASP A 103 -13.36 -10.00 3.49
N ALA A 104 -13.30 -9.34 4.65
CA ALA A 104 -12.71 -9.90 5.85
C ALA A 104 -13.42 -11.17 6.34
N THR A 105 -14.71 -11.35 6.05
CA THR A 105 -15.42 -12.58 6.38
C THR A 105 -14.87 -13.79 5.63
N LYS A 106 -14.34 -13.58 4.40
CA LYS A 106 -13.67 -14.62 3.61
C LYS A 106 -12.20 -14.76 4.01
N ALA A 107 -11.51 -13.62 4.26
CA ALA A 107 -10.12 -13.62 4.70
C ALA A 107 -9.94 -14.24 6.09
N HIS A 108 -11.00 -14.32 6.91
CA HIS A 108 -10.99 -15.00 8.21
C HIS A 108 -10.60 -16.49 8.09
N ALA A 109 -10.79 -17.11 6.94
CA ALA A 109 -10.36 -18.48 6.68
C ALA A 109 -8.85 -18.69 6.94
N HIS A 110 -8.03 -17.67 6.84
CA HIS A 110 -6.61 -17.77 7.20
C HIS A 110 -6.39 -17.98 8.71
N ILE A 111 -7.29 -17.44 9.55
CA ILE A 111 -7.26 -17.69 11.01
C ILE A 111 -7.66 -19.13 11.28
N ASP A 112 -8.67 -19.65 10.58
CA ASP A 112 -9.07 -21.06 10.68
C ASP A 112 -7.93 -21.99 10.23
N GLY A 113 -7.08 -21.56 9.28
CA GLY A 113 -5.85 -22.22 8.83
C GLY A 113 -4.67 -22.14 9.81
N GLY A 114 -4.83 -21.47 10.95
CA GLY A 114 -3.85 -21.42 12.04
C GLY A 114 -3.08 -20.11 12.18
N ALA A 115 -3.34 -19.10 11.37
CA ALA A 115 -2.79 -17.76 11.59
C ALA A 115 -3.49 -17.08 12.79
N LYS A 116 -2.77 -16.22 13.49
CA LYS A 116 -3.33 -15.43 14.60
C LYS A 116 -3.97 -14.13 14.14
N LYS A 117 -3.41 -13.53 13.10
CA LYS A 117 -3.83 -12.26 12.52
C LYS A 117 -3.75 -12.29 10.99
N VAL A 118 -4.59 -11.47 10.35
CA VAL A 118 -4.59 -11.28 8.90
C VAL A 118 -4.52 -9.80 8.57
N ILE A 119 -3.63 -9.43 7.65
CA ILE A 119 -3.52 -8.07 7.11
C ILE A 119 -3.86 -8.14 5.62
N ILE A 120 -4.97 -7.52 5.23
CA ILE A 120 -5.39 -7.40 3.83
C ILE A 120 -4.63 -6.23 3.19
N SER A 121 -3.89 -6.49 2.12
CA SER A 121 -3.10 -5.50 1.41
C SER A 121 -3.91 -4.73 0.35
N ALA A 122 -5.14 -4.40 0.66
CA ALA A 122 -6.08 -3.68 -0.18
C ALA A 122 -7.15 -3.00 0.68
N PRO A 123 -7.93 -2.05 0.15
CA PRO A 123 -9.18 -1.64 0.77
C PRO A 123 -10.06 -2.87 0.99
N ALA A 124 -10.62 -3.01 2.19
CA ALA A 124 -11.39 -4.18 2.58
C ALA A 124 -12.86 -3.83 2.83
N SER A 125 -13.66 -4.85 3.05
CA SER A 125 -15.01 -4.75 3.59
C SER A 125 -15.15 -5.71 4.76
N ASN A 126 -15.99 -5.36 5.74
CA ASN A 126 -16.25 -6.15 6.95
C ASN A 126 -14.99 -6.40 7.80
N GLU A 127 -13.92 -5.66 7.58
CA GLU A 127 -12.69 -5.71 8.37
C GLU A 127 -12.92 -5.14 9.78
N ASP A 128 -12.15 -5.64 10.75
CA ASP A 128 -12.22 -5.15 12.12
C ASP A 128 -11.77 -3.69 12.21
N ALA A 129 -10.76 -3.31 11.43
CA ALA A 129 -10.29 -1.94 11.28
C ALA A 129 -9.44 -1.77 10.03
N THR A 130 -9.36 -0.53 9.53
CA THR A 130 -8.42 -0.09 8.50
C THR A 130 -7.40 0.85 9.12
N PHE A 131 -6.11 0.58 8.89
CA PHE A 131 -5.01 1.38 9.43
C PHE A 131 -4.16 2.02 8.35
N VAL A 132 -3.76 3.27 8.61
CA VAL A 132 -2.70 3.97 7.90
C VAL A 132 -1.64 4.36 8.92
N MET A 133 -0.44 3.85 8.73
CA MET A 133 0.69 4.13 9.61
C MET A 133 1.00 5.63 9.65
N GLY A 134 1.22 6.17 10.85
CA GLY A 134 1.38 7.59 11.09
C GLY A 134 0.07 8.35 11.30
N VAL A 135 -1.08 7.79 10.93
CA VAL A 135 -2.40 8.47 11.01
C VAL A 135 -3.24 7.92 12.17
N ASN A 136 -3.65 6.67 12.10
CA ASN A 136 -4.52 6.05 13.11
C ASN A 136 -4.01 4.71 13.66
N HIS A 137 -2.76 4.36 13.41
CA HIS A 137 -2.19 3.07 13.86
C HIS A 137 -2.15 2.92 15.39
N ALA A 138 -2.19 4.03 16.14
CA ALA A 138 -2.28 4.01 17.60
C ALA A 138 -3.60 3.43 18.13
N ASP A 139 -4.63 3.37 17.29
CA ASP A 139 -5.94 2.80 17.64
C ASP A 139 -5.97 1.27 17.55
N TYR A 140 -4.85 0.64 17.20
CA TYR A 140 -4.77 -0.82 17.12
C TYR A 140 -4.98 -1.46 18.48
N ASP A 141 -6.02 -2.30 18.57
CA ASP A 141 -6.35 -3.09 19.76
C ASP A 141 -6.19 -4.60 19.43
N PRO A 142 -5.17 -5.28 19.96
CA PRO A 142 -4.89 -6.68 19.65
C PRO A 142 -6.02 -7.64 20.06
N ALA A 143 -6.85 -7.25 21.02
CA ALA A 143 -7.97 -8.07 21.48
C ALA A 143 -9.19 -8.01 20.55
N LYS A 144 -9.29 -6.97 19.70
CA LYS A 144 -10.44 -6.74 18.82
C LYS A 144 -10.10 -6.85 17.33
N HIS A 145 -8.88 -6.52 16.95
CA HIS A 145 -8.48 -6.41 15.55
C HIS A 145 -7.72 -7.66 15.11
N HIS A 146 -8.43 -8.58 14.45
CA HIS A 146 -7.90 -9.86 13.98
C HIS A 146 -7.71 -9.90 12.46
N VAL A 147 -8.67 -9.35 11.71
CA VAL A 147 -8.59 -9.21 10.25
C VAL A 147 -8.67 -7.73 9.92
N ILE A 148 -7.56 -7.15 9.55
CA ILE A 148 -7.40 -5.71 9.35
C ILE A 148 -6.96 -5.37 7.93
N SER A 149 -7.18 -4.13 7.51
CA SER A 149 -6.74 -3.61 6.22
C SER A 149 -5.63 -2.58 6.37
N ASN A 150 -4.63 -2.64 5.49
CA ASN A 150 -3.61 -1.61 5.33
C ASN A 150 -4.04 -0.49 4.35
N ALA A 151 -5.33 -0.38 4.05
CA ALA A 151 -5.90 0.55 3.06
C ALA A 151 -5.30 0.36 1.65
N SER A 152 -5.43 1.38 0.79
CA SER A 152 -4.78 1.42 -0.52
C SER A 152 -3.47 2.20 -0.49
N CYS A 153 -2.62 2.02 -1.51
CA CYS A 153 -1.42 2.83 -1.70
C CYS A 153 -1.74 4.32 -1.82
N THR A 154 -2.83 4.66 -2.49
CA THR A 154 -3.29 6.05 -2.65
C THR A 154 -3.78 6.64 -1.32
N THR A 155 -4.52 5.88 -0.51
CA THR A 155 -4.94 6.32 0.83
C THR A 155 -3.73 6.52 1.75
N ASN A 156 -2.72 5.65 1.65
CA ASN A 156 -1.47 5.78 2.40
C ASN A 156 -0.66 7.04 2.02
N CYS A 157 -0.79 7.53 0.78
CA CYS A 157 -0.23 8.82 0.37
C CYS A 157 -1.11 10.00 0.85
N LEU A 158 -2.42 9.91 0.59
CA LEU A 158 -3.37 10.99 0.86
C LEU A 158 -3.49 11.32 2.35
N ALA A 159 -3.62 10.31 3.21
CA ALA A 159 -3.91 10.52 4.62
C ALA A 159 -2.77 11.22 5.39
N PRO A 160 -1.49 10.83 5.28
CA PRO A 160 -0.41 11.56 5.92
C PRO A 160 -0.23 12.98 5.39
N MET A 161 -0.55 13.23 4.12
CA MET A 161 -0.53 14.58 3.54
C MET A 161 -1.69 15.43 4.03
N ALA A 162 -2.89 14.87 4.10
CA ALA A 162 -4.09 15.58 4.53
C ALA A 162 -4.13 15.86 6.03
N LYS A 163 -3.55 14.96 6.86
CA LYS A 163 -3.64 15.04 8.31
C LYS A 163 -3.13 16.37 8.87
N PRO A 164 -1.89 16.81 8.65
CA PRO A 164 -1.41 18.07 9.21
C PRO A 164 -2.18 19.28 8.66
N LEU A 165 -2.63 19.23 7.41
CA LEU A 165 -3.42 20.30 6.81
C LEU A 165 -4.84 20.36 7.39
N SER A 166 -5.43 19.20 7.70
CA SER A 166 -6.72 19.13 8.38
C SER A 166 -6.63 19.64 9.82
N ASP A 167 -5.57 19.26 10.54
CA ASP A 167 -5.38 19.65 11.93
C ASP A 167 -5.16 21.18 12.09
N GLU A 168 -4.40 21.79 11.18
CA GLU A 168 -3.99 23.21 11.31
C GLU A 168 -4.90 24.20 10.56
N LEU A 169 -5.40 23.80 9.39
CA LEU A 169 -6.21 24.69 8.53
C LEU A 169 -7.70 24.30 8.50
N GLY A 170 -7.99 23.05 8.85
CA GLY A 170 -9.28 22.45 8.59
C GLY A 170 -9.48 22.15 7.09
N ILE A 171 -10.04 20.99 6.79
CA ILE A 171 -10.49 20.64 5.43
C ILE A 171 -12.01 20.67 5.42
N VAL A 172 -12.60 21.65 4.72
CA VAL A 172 -14.05 21.80 4.60
C VAL A 172 -14.58 20.77 3.60
N LYS A 173 -13.98 20.74 2.40
CA LYS A 173 -14.27 19.79 1.32
C LYS A 173 -13.10 19.80 0.32
N GLY A 174 -13.00 18.75 -0.49
CA GLY A 174 -11.96 18.70 -1.50
C GLY A 174 -12.18 17.61 -2.52
N LEU A 175 -11.45 17.73 -3.63
CA LEU A 175 -11.40 16.75 -4.70
C LEU A 175 -9.96 16.33 -4.93
N MET A 176 -9.73 15.03 -5.12
CA MET A 176 -8.43 14.51 -5.45
C MET A 176 -8.41 13.78 -6.79
N THR A 177 -7.28 13.88 -7.46
CA THR A 177 -6.97 13.04 -8.61
C THR A 177 -5.67 12.32 -8.32
N THR A 178 -5.66 11.00 -8.39
CA THR A 178 -4.39 10.29 -8.40
C THR A 178 -3.97 10.01 -9.84
N VAL A 179 -2.82 10.56 -10.23
CA VAL A 179 -2.13 10.20 -11.47
C VAL A 179 -1.31 8.95 -11.14
N HIS A 180 -1.81 7.79 -11.56
CA HIS A 180 -1.37 6.50 -11.02
C HIS A 180 -0.71 5.65 -12.10
N ALA A 181 0.40 5.01 -11.76
CA ALA A 181 1.01 3.99 -12.59
C ALA A 181 0.00 2.89 -12.95
N TYR A 182 0.17 2.24 -14.11
CA TYR A 182 -0.67 1.09 -14.46
C TYR A 182 -0.43 -0.08 -13.49
N THR A 183 -1.45 -0.91 -13.30
CA THR A 183 -1.38 -2.11 -12.46
C THR A 183 -1.94 -3.32 -13.22
N GLN A 184 -1.70 -4.52 -12.68
CA GLN A 184 -2.08 -5.78 -13.36
C GLN A 184 -3.59 -5.98 -13.55
N ASP A 185 -4.42 -5.17 -12.93
CA ASP A 185 -5.86 -5.17 -13.14
C ASP A 185 -6.27 -4.52 -14.48
N GLN A 186 -5.34 -3.88 -15.17
CA GLN A 186 -5.55 -3.30 -16.49
C GLN A 186 -5.14 -4.26 -17.59
N ASN A 187 -5.83 -4.15 -18.76
CA ASN A 187 -5.45 -4.94 -19.91
C ASN A 187 -4.20 -4.37 -20.60
N LEU A 188 -3.32 -5.25 -21.04
CA LEU A 188 -2.15 -4.87 -21.83
C LEU A 188 -2.58 -4.34 -23.22
N LEU A 189 -3.49 -5.05 -23.87
CA LEU A 189 -4.20 -4.64 -25.11
C LEU A 189 -5.71 -4.68 -24.85
N ASP A 190 -6.49 -4.09 -25.77
CA ASP A 190 -7.95 -4.04 -25.66
C ASP A 190 -8.55 -5.44 -25.45
N GLY A 191 -9.31 -5.61 -24.39
CA GLY A 191 -9.89 -6.90 -24.02
C GLY A 191 -10.97 -6.76 -22.94
N PRO A 192 -11.68 -7.84 -22.59
CA PRO A 192 -12.77 -7.78 -21.62
C PRO A 192 -12.33 -7.29 -20.25
N HIS A 193 -13.09 -6.37 -19.66
CA HIS A 193 -12.93 -5.86 -18.32
C HIS A 193 -14.25 -5.29 -17.80
N LYS A 194 -14.52 -5.36 -16.49
CA LYS A 194 -15.74 -4.79 -15.88
C LYS A 194 -15.81 -3.27 -16.05
N ASP A 195 -14.67 -2.59 -15.91
CA ASP A 195 -14.50 -1.17 -16.22
C ASP A 195 -14.08 -1.05 -17.70
N MET A 196 -14.94 -0.48 -18.52
CA MET A 196 -14.71 -0.34 -19.97
C MET A 196 -13.50 0.53 -20.32
N ARG A 197 -13.06 1.40 -19.42
CA ARG A 197 -11.84 2.18 -19.59
C ARG A 197 -10.60 1.36 -19.29
N ARG A 198 -10.59 0.54 -18.23
CA ARG A 198 -9.50 -0.43 -17.94
C ARG A 198 -9.43 -1.57 -18.96
N ALA A 199 -10.45 -1.74 -19.78
CA ALA A 199 -10.46 -2.66 -20.92
C ALA A 199 -9.48 -2.27 -22.04
N ARG A 200 -8.98 -1.02 -22.03
CA ARG A 200 -8.11 -0.48 -23.06
C ARG A 200 -6.63 -0.65 -22.71
N ALA A 201 -5.78 -0.56 -23.75
CA ALA A 201 -4.34 -0.78 -23.66
C ALA A 201 -3.65 0.14 -22.65
N ALA A 202 -3.13 -0.43 -21.56
CA ALA A 202 -2.57 0.29 -20.42
C ALA A 202 -1.35 1.15 -20.79
N ALA A 203 -0.48 0.65 -21.66
CA ALA A 203 0.77 1.32 -22.02
C ALA A 203 0.63 2.40 -23.12
N LEU A 204 -0.57 2.61 -23.66
CA LEU A 204 -0.81 3.55 -24.77
C LEU A 204 -1.70 4.74 -24.39
N SER A 205 -2.39 4.68 -23.26
CA SER A 205 -3.47 5.62 -22.96
C SER A 205 -3.41 6.16 -21.54
N ILE A 206 -3.89 7.38 -21.34
CA ILE A 206 -4.34 7.87 -20.03
C ILE A 206 -5.73 7.31 -19.79
N ILE A 207 -5.91 6.50 -18.77
CA ILE A 207 -7.15 5.78 -18.49
C ILE A 207 -7.81 6.32 -17.21
N PRO A 208 -8.86 7.14 -17.32
CA PRO A 208 -9.66 7.55 -16.17
C PRO A 208 -10.40 6.35 -15.58
N THR A 209 -10.40 6.22 -14.27
CA THR A 209 -11.14 5.16 -13.58
C THR A 209 -11.49 5.58 -12.17
N SER A 210 -12.41 4.86 -11.54
CA SER A 210 -12.79 5.12 -10.15
C SER A 210 -11.66 4.74 -9.18
N THR A 211 -11.62 5.42 -8.05
CA THR A 211 -10.84 5.04 -6.88
C THR A 211 -11.66 5.24 -5.62
N GLY A 212 -11.59 4.29 -4.70
CA GLY A 212 -12.20 4.43 -3.38
C GLY A 212 -11.32 5.19 -2.37
N ALA A 213 -10.10 5.60 -2.75
CA ALA A 213 -9.11 6.11 -1.82
C ALA A 213 -9.55 7.38 -1.07
N ALA A 214 -10.21 8.33 -1.78
CA ALA A 214 -10.69 9.55 -1.16
C ALA A 214 -11.84 9.29 -0.16
N LYS A 215 -12.72 8.35 -0.47
CA LYS A 215 -13.81 7.95 0.44
C LYS A 215 -13.31 7.15 1.63
N ALA A 216 -12.31 6.31 1.39
CA ALA A 216 -11.69 5.48 2.42
C ALA A 216 -10.93 6.30 3.49
N ILE A 217 -10.57 7.56 3.20
CA ILE A 217 -9.93 8.43 4.19
C ILE A 217 -10.80 8.61 5.44
N GLY A 218 -12.13 8.60 5.30
CA GLY A 218 -13.05 8.69 6.42
C GLY A 218 -13.01 7.48 7.38
N LEU A 219 -12.35 6.37 7.01
CA LEU A 219 -12.13 5.22 7.89
C LEU A 219 -10.95 5.46 8.85
N VAL A 220 -9.96 6.25 8.41
CA VAL A 220 -8.72 6.51 9.18
C VAL A 220 -8.67 7.93 9.74
N MET A 221 -9.47 8.83 9.18
CA MET A 221 -9.67 10.22 9.62
C MET A 221 -11.18 10.52 9.61
N PRO A 222 -11.92 10.16 10.68
CA PRO A 222 -13.39 10.28 10.72
C PRO A 222 -13.91 11.69 10.47
N GLU A 223 -13.15 12.71 10.82
CA GLU A 223 -13.45 14.13 10.59
C GLU A 223 -13.52 14.51 9.10
N LEU A 224 -12.90 13.70 8.22
CA LEU A 224 -12.94 13.89 6.78
C LEU A 224 -14.01 13.04 6.07
N LYS A 225 -14.81 12.28 6.82
CA LYS A 225 -15.87 11.46 6.24
C LYS A 225 -16.84 12.30 5.41
N GLY A 226 -16.99 11.96 4.14
CA GLY A 226 -17.89 12.67 3.22
C GLY A 226 -17.40 14.01 2.71
N LYS A 227 -16.20 14.46 3.09
CA LYS A 227 -15.63 15.73 2.67
C LYS A 227 -14.72 15.63 1.44
N LEU A 228 -14.19 14.45 1.14
CA LEU A 228 -13.31 14.20 0.01
C LEU A 228 -13.91 13.18 -0.95
N ASP A 229 -13.75 13.44 -2.25
CA ASP A 229 -14.04 12.50 -3.34
C ASP A 229 -12.98 12.66 -4.44
N GLY A 230 -13.01 11.80 -5.45
CA GLY A 230 -12.04 11.89 -6.55
C GLY A 230 -12.04 10.66 -7.45
N TYR A 231 -11.06 10.64 -8.35
CA TYR A 231 -10.87 9.56 -9.32
C TYR A 231 -9.37 9.35 -9.61
N ALA A 232 -9.07 8.32 -10.36
CA ALA A 232 -7.73 8.01 -10.83
C ALA A 232 -7.58 8.27 -12.33
N LEU A 233 -6.41 8.75 -12.72
CA LEU A 233 -5.91 8.73 -14.10
C LEU A 233 -4.75 7.73 -14.15
N ARG A 234 -4.96 6.56 -14.76
CA ARG A 234 -3.89 5.60 -14.99
C ARG A 234 -3.04 6.06 -16.16
N VAL A 235 -1.74 6.09 -15.99
CA VAL A 235 -0.77 6.58 -16.98
C VAL A 235 0.24 5.51 -17.37
N PRO A 236 0.88 5.60 -18.57
CA PRO A 236 1.83 4.60 -19.05
C PRO A 236 3.19 4.63 -18.32
N THR A 237 3.19 4.47 -17.01
CA THR A 237 4.39 4.29 -16.18
C THR A 237 4.28 3.02 -15.35
N PRO A 238 5.35 2.26 -15.14
CA PRO A 238 5.29 0.97 -14.45
C PRO A 238 5.15 1.11 -12.94
N THR A 239 5.66 2.19 -12.36
CA THR A 239 5.52 2.58 -10.96
C THR A 239 5.77 4.07 -10.81
N GLY A 240 5.47 4.63 -9.64
CA GLY A 240 5.59 6.06 -9.38
C GLY A 240 4.29 6.79 -9.73
N SER A 241 3.55 7.14 -8.68
CA SER A 241 2.23 7.77 -8.75
C SER A 241 2.25 9.11 -8.02
N ALA A 242 1.28 9.98 -8.32
CA ALA A 242 1.09 11.25 -7.63
C ALA A 242 -0.36 11.45 -7.23
N THR A 243 -0.59 11.89 -5.99
CA THR A 243 -1.91 12.33 -5.52
C THR A 243 -1.97 13.84 -5.54
N ASP A 244 -2.87 14.38 -6.34
CA ASP A 244 -3.21 15.79 -6.44
C ASP A 244 -4.47 16.04 -5.62
N LEU A 245 -4.35 16.78 -4.52
CA LEU A 245 -5.46 17.17 -3.67
C LEU A 245 -5.72 18.67 -3.79
N THR A 246 -6.93 19.03 -4.19
CA THR A 246 -7.43 20.41 -4.12
C THR A 246 -8.54 20.48 -3.09
N PHE A 247 -8.41 21.35 -2.09
CA PHE A 247 -9.39 21.47 -1.01
C PHE A 247 -9.65 22.92 -0.60
N GLU A 248 -10.80 23.13 0.00
CA GLU A 248 -11.17 24.36 0.66
C GLU A 248 -10.77 24.28 2.13
N ALA A 249 -9.87 25.15 2.56
CA ALA A 249 -9.46 25.27 3.95
C ALA A 249 -10.51 26.03 4.77
N GLY A 250 -10.54 25.82 6.07
CA GLY A 250 -11.43 26.53 6.99
C GLY A 250 -11.16 28.03 7.14
N ARG A 251 -10.02 28.49 6.63
CA ARG A 251 -9.60 29.90 6.60
C ARG A 251 -8.67 30.18 5.45
N GLU A 252 -8.44 31.46 5.14
CA GLU A 252 -7.39 31.85 4.20
C GLU A 252 -6.01 31.43 4.70
N THR A 253 -5.12 31.12 3.78
CA THR A 253 -3.75 30.68 4.04
C THR A 253 -2.81 31.13 2.92
N THR A 254 -1.53 30.76 3.01
CA THR A 254 -0.51 31.06 2.01
C THR A 254 0.26 29.79 1.63
N VAL A 255 0.98 29.82 0.51
CA VAL A 255 1.86 28.72 0.08
C VAL A 255 2.91 28.42 1.16
N GLU A 256 3.49 29.45 1.71
CA GLU A 256 4.53 29.36 2.75
C GLU A 256 4.01 28.69 4.01
N GLU A 257 2.80 29.03 4.44
CA GLU A 257 2.16 28.44 5.62
C GLU A 257 1.84 26.96 5.37
N VAL A 258 1.22 26.62 4.23
CA VAL A 258 0.93 25.22 3.85
C VAL A 258 2.19 24.38 3.85
N ASN A 259 3.26 24.86 3.20
CA ASN A 259 4.54 24.17 3.13
C ASN A 259 5.18 24.01 4.51
N ALA A 260 5.13 25.02 5.35
CA ALA A 260 5.67 24.98 6.71
C ALA A 260 4.94 23.95 7.59
N ILE A 261 3.61 23.88 7.51
CA ILE A 261 2.79 22.89 8.22
C ILE A 261 3.24 21.45 7.84
N VAL A 262 3.32 21.17 6.55
CA VAL A 262 3.67 19.84 6.07
C VAL A 262 5.13 19.50 6.39
N LYS A 263 6.06 20.45 6.24
CA LYS A 263 7.46 20.27 6.61
C LYS A 263 7.63 19.92 8.09
N SER A 264 6.96 20.66 8.97
CA SER A 264 6.97 20.40 10.40
C SER A 264 6.45 18.99 10.74
N ALA A 265 5.38 18.55 10.09
CA ALA A 265 4.84 17.21 10.28
C ALA A 265 5.81 16.13 9.78
N ALA A 266 6.42 16.31 8.61
CA ALA A 266 7.39 15.39 8.02
C ALA A 266 8.67 15.22 8.86
N GLU A 267 9.12 16.30 9.49
CA GLU A 267 10.28 16.29 10.39
C GLU A 267 9.93 15.82 11.81
N GLY A 268 8.65 15.86 12.17
CA GLY A 268 8.11 15.55 13.50
C GLY A 268 7.29 14.27 13.53
N ALA A 269 6.00 14.39 13.79
CA ALA A 269 5.09 13.28 14.08
C ALA A 269 4.93 12.27 12.92
N LEU A 270 5.12 12.70 11.68
CA LEU A 270 4.99 11.84 10.49
C LEU A 270 6.34 11.44 9.88
N LYS A 271 7.43 11.65 10.63
CA LYS A 271 8.77 11.24 10.18
C LYS A 271 8.81 9.74 9.88
N GLY A 272 9.32 9.40 8.69
CA GLY A 272 9.37 8.02 8.19
C GLY A 272 8.15 7.63 7.35
N PHE A 273 7.04 8.36 7.43
CA PHE A 273 5.84 8.14 6.62
C PHE A 273 5.63 9.24 5.58
N LEU A 274 5.78 10.50 5.99
CA LEU A 274 5.70 11.67 5.15
C LEU A 274 7.11 12.26 4.96
N LYS A 275 7.50 12.48 3.72
CA LYS A 275 8.74 13.15 3.32
C LYS A 275 8.39 14.48 2.67
N TYR A 276 9.23 15.48 2.85
CA TYR A 276 9.10 16.81 2.25
C TYR A 276 10.24 17.02 1.26
N THR A 277 9.94 17.55 0.07
CA THR A 277 10.97 17.90 -0.91
C THR A 277 10.76 19.30 -1.49
N GLU A 278 11.87 19.97 -1.79
CA GLU A 278 11.95 21.20 -2.56
C GLU A 278 12.54 20.96 -3.96
N ASP A 279 13.01 19.72 -4.21
CA ASP A 279 13.62 19.33 -5.49
C ASP A 279 12.55 19.14 -6.56
N PRO A 280 12.84 19.51 -7.82
CA PRO A 280 11.92 19.34 -8.95
C PRO A 280 11.93 17.89 -9.47
N ILE A 281 11.41 16.98 -8.65
CA ILE A 281 11.38 15.54 -8.94
C ILE A 281 10.27 15.14 -9.90
N VAL A 282 10.46 13.97 -10.50
CA VAL A 282 9.47 13.29 -11.35
C VAL A 282 9.26 11.84 -10.88
N SER A 283 8.32 11.12 -11.49
CA SER A 283 7.96 9.77 -11.06
C SER A 283 9.13 8.76 -11.03
N ALA A 284 10.13 8.92 -11.89
CA ALA A 284 11.31 8.06 -11.91
C ALA A 284 12.19 8.20 -10.66
N ASP A 285 12.18 9.39 -10.02
CA ASP A 285 13.04 9.71 -8.88
C ASP A 285 12.54 9.08 -7.57
N ILE A 286 11.27 8.69 -7.52
CA ILE A 286 10.65 8.13 -6.31
C ILE A 286 10.59 6.60 -6.31
N VAL A 287 11.11 5.96 -7.35
CA VAL A 287 11.17 4.49 -7.42
C VAL A 287 12.03 3.96 -6.27
N THR A 288 11.47 3.02 -5.51
CA THR A 288 12.06 2.46 -4.28
C THR A 288 12.20 3.43 -3.10
N ASP A 289 11.52 4.57 -3.12
CA ASP A 289 11.40 5.39 -1.92
C ASP A 289 10.39 4.72 -0.95
N PRO A 290 10.77 4.47 0.32
CA PRO A 290 9.92 3.76 1.27
C PRO A 290 8.83 4.63 1.89
N SER A 291 8.80 5.94 1.63
CA SER A 291 7.81 6.86 2.22
C SER A 291 6.41 6.57 1.69
N SER A 292 5.41 6.79 2.51
CA SER A 292 4.00 6.75 2.09
C SER A 292 3.65 7.88 1.14
N CYS A 293 4.22 9.05 1.40
CA CYS A 293 4.00 10.27 0.65
C CYS A 293 5.26 11.14 0.65
N ILE A 294 5.66 11.64 -0.51
CA ILE A 294 6.70 12.65 -0.69
C ILE A 294 5.99 13.92 -1.14
N PHE A 295 5.82 14.85 -0.21
CA PHE A 295 5.16 16.12 -0.48
C PHE A 295 6.07 17.03 -1.31
N ASP A 296 5.55 17.48 -2.46
CA ASP A 296 6.26 18.35 -3.39
C ASP A 296 5.88 19.81 -3.13
N SER A 297 6.71 20.53 -2.39
CA SER A 297 6.45 21.90 -2.00
C SER A 297 6.45 22.90 -3.17
N GLY A 298 7.14 22.57 -4.25
CA GLY A 298 7.17 23.38 -5.46
C GLY A 298 5.85 23.40 -6.24
N LEU A 299 4.98 22.43 -6.00
CA LEU A 299 3.67 22.32 -6.65
C LEU A 299 2.52 22.87 -5.81
N THR A 300 2.76 23.33 -4.59
CA THR A 300 1.74 23.97 -3.75
C THR A 300 1.19 25.24 -4.39
N LYS A 301 -0.14 25.35 -4.48
CA LYS A 301 -0.85 26.55 -4.95
C LYS A 301 -1.93 26.95 -3.96
N VAL A 302 -2.12 28.24 -3.77
CA VAL A 302 -3.14 28.81 -2.88
C VAL A 302 -3.83 29.99 -3.55
N ILE A 303 -5.17 30.02 -3.47
CA ILE A 303 -6.01 31.15 -3.89
C ILE A 303 -7.04 31.36 -2.77
N GLY A 304 -6.82 32.39 -1.92
CA GLY A 304 -7.66 32.62 -0.74
C GLY A 304 -7.58 31.41 0.22
N ASN A 305 -8.69 30.69 0.38
CA ASN A 305 -8.75 29.46 1.16
C ASN A 305 -8.75 28.18 0.30
N GLN A 306 -8.61 28.29 -1.02
CA GLN A 306 -8.47 27.15 -1.90
C GLN A 306 -7.00 26.73 -1.98
N VAL A 307 -6.72 25.50 -1.60
CA VAL A 307 -5.36 24.94 -1.52
C VAL A 307 -5.23 23.76 -2.46
N LYS A 308 -4.13 23.69 -3.20
CA LYS A 308 -3.75 22.57 -4.05
C LYS A 308 -2.37 22.07 -3.66
N VAL A 309 -2.26 20.78 -3.38
CA VAL A 309 -1.03 20.11 -2.97
C VAL A 309 -0.84 18.80 -3.75
N VAL A 310 0.40 18.40 -3.89
CA VAL A 310 0.77 17.16 -4.59
C VAL A 310 1.71 16.34 -3.71
N GLY A 311 1.42 15.04 -3.61
CA GLY A 311 2.28 14.04 -2.97
C GLY A 311 2.63 12.92 -3.94
N TRP A 312 3.92 12.62 -4.06
CA TRP A 312 4.45 11.47 -4.82
C TRP A 312 4.50 10.23 -3.95
N TYR A 313 4.33 9.05 -4.56
CA TYR A 313 4.50 7.78 -3.86
C TYR A 313 4.86 6.65 -4.81
N ASP A 314 5.80 5.80 -4.39
CA ASP A 314 5.97 4.50 -5.05
C ASP A 314 4.82 3.60 -4.59
N ASN A 315 3.86 3.39 -5.49
CA ASN A 315 2.63 2.67 -5.18
C ASN A 315 2.83 1.19 -4.84
N GLU A 316 3.99 0.62 -5.16
CA GLU A 316 4.37 -0.75 -4.80
C GLU A 316 5.33 -0.78 -3.60
N TRP A 317 6.47 -0.09 -3.70
CA TRP A 317 7.52 -0.14 -2.68
C TRP A 317 7.14 0.60 -1.39
N GLY A 318 6.66 1.83 -1.50
CA GLY A 318 6.21 2.61 -0.34
C GLY A 318 5.09 1.90 0.40
N TYR A 319 4.12 1.34 -0.33
CA TYR A 319 3.04 0.56 0.24
C TYR A 319 3.54 -0.72 0.95
N SER A 320 4.48 -1.43 0.34
CA SER A 320 5.07 -2.64 0.93
C SER A 320 5.84 -2.35 2.22
N ASN A 321 6.48 -1.19 2.34
CA ASN A 321 7.09 -0.75 3.60
C ASN A 321 6.05 -0.45 4.68
N ARG A 322 4.88 0.08 4.31
CA ARG A 322 3.76 0.24 5.29
C ARG A 322 3.20 -1.10 5.75
N LEU A 323 3.18 -2.10 4.90
CA LEU A 323 2.85 -3.47 5.32
C LEU A 323 3.86 -4.01 6.34
N ILE A 324 5.16 -3.71 6.18
CA ILE A 324 6.19 -4.07 7.17
C ILE A 324 5.87 -3.41 8.52
N ASP A 325 5.68 -2.10 8.54
CA ASP A 325 5.43 -1.36 9.77
C ASP A 325 4.17 -1.85 10.49
N LEU A 326 3.09 -2.11 9.75
CA LEU A 326 1.86 -2.64 10.32
C LEU A 326 2.05 -4.08 10.82
N THR A 327 2.82 -4.90 10.11
CA THR A 327 3.15 -6.26 10.52
C THR A 327 3.96 -6.28 11.82
N GLU A 328 4.95 -5.39 11.95
CA GLU A 328 5.72 -5.23 13.19
C GLU A 328 4.85 -4.73 14.35
N LEU A 329 3.95 -3.76 14.09
CA LEU A 329 3.01 -3.27 15.09
C LEU A 329 2.12 -4.40 15.63
N VAL A 330 1.52 -5.18 14.73
CA VAL A 330 0.66 -6.33 15.07
C VAL A 330 1.48 -7.42 15.77
N GLY A 331 2.69 -7.70 15.29
CA GLY A 331 3.58 -8.72 15.81
C GLY A 331 4.03 -8.47 17.26
N LYS A 332 4.14 -7.21 17.69
CA LYS A 332 4.48 -6.85 19.07
C LYS A 332 3.45 -7.32 20.10
N SER A 333 2.27 -7.67 19.69
CA SER A 333 1.17 -8.09 20.56
C SER A 333 0.89 -9.61 20.51
N LEU A 334 1.67 -10.38 19.77
CA LEU A 334 1.58 -11.85 19.67
C LEU A 334 2.46 -12.53 20.70
#